data_b5f897542ae5ed18da0fee8f0b4abbef
#
_entry.id   b5f897542ae5ed18da0fee8f0b4abbef
#
_cell.length_a   1.000
_cell.length_b   1.000
_cell.length_c   1.000
_cell.angle_alpha   90.00
_cell.angle_beta   90.00
_cell.angle_gamma   90.00
#
_symmetry.space_group_name_H-M   'P 1'
#
loop_
_entity.id
_entity.type
_entity.pdbx_description
1 polymer ?
#
loop_
_entity_poly.entity_id
_entity_poly.type
_entity_poly.pdbx_seq_one_letter_code
_entity_poly.pdbx_strand_id
1 'polypeptide(L)'
;MLGLFMMLITLTAFGQTKSLEIFKSWDKNGDGVLVISEIPESLRRLFSTNDRNKDGKITVSEHIIAMARDVPVERPATRIDEFRIRQEWEQESGGWARRVLYRKPLVIEKQLPVVIFLHGNGGQAENAINHLNYLRDVIFVCPQGYRRSWNVFGEASEAPDVAFIQEIIEYLRTRERDADMDNVTIIGSSNGSGLIHRLLIEIDRKPFDKAICLVASMIEKQYHNGSFWVSSEEGENLYDQEKRPTRGPKVVYFHGTADRVVPYYGGKRGNVAHVSAQKTAYGFAKAFGYAGPAIPDREGKVVMPGIFEYDYSDANYTHYKLAGEEHGIGRYREFVDRTIRRMVFDE
;
A
#
# COMPACT_ATOMS: atom_id res chain seq x y z
N MET A 1 32.16 -8.53 2.79
CA MET A 1 31.09 -7.49 2.83
C MET A 1 31.42 -6.21 2.06
N LEU A 2 32.66 -5.78 1.91
CA LEU A 2 33.02 -4.57 1.15
C LEU A 2 32.87 -4.69 -0.38
N GLY A 3 33.00 -5.89 -0.95
CA GLY A 3 33.00 -6.08 -2.41
C GLY A 3 31.64 -5.96 -3.08
N LEU A 4 30.54 -6.33 -2.40
CA LEU A 4 29.18 -6.32 -2.98
C LEU A 4 28.59 -4.90 -2.96
N PHE A 5 28.92 -4.10 -1.93
CA PHE A 5 28.50 -2.70 -1.83
C PHE A 5 29.20 -1.81 -2.88
N MET A 6 30.47 -2.11 -3.19
CA MET A 6 31.21 -1.44 -4.28
C MET A 6 30.66 -1.79 -5.67
N MET A 7 30.11 -2.98 -5.86
CA MET A 7 29.58 -3.42 -7.17
C MET A 7 28.20 -2.78 -7.48
N LEU A 8 27.34 -2.58 -6.47
CA LEU A 8 26.06 -1.86 -6.64
C LEU A 8 26.27 -0.36 -6.89
N ILE A 9 27.22 0.27 -6.19
CA ILE A 9 27.56 1.70 -6.41
C ILE A 9 28.19 1.89 -7.79
N THR A 10 28.97 0.93 -8.28
CA THR A 10 29.57 1.02 -9.62
C THR A 10 28.56 0.82 -10.74
N LEU A 11 27.54 -0.05 -10.60
CA LEU A 11 26.50 -0.23 -11.61
C LEU A 11 25.57 0.99 -11.73
N THR A 12 25.17 1.61 -10.61
CA THR A 12 24.36 2.82 -10.61
C THR A 12 25.15 4.03 -11.14
N ALA A 13 26.41 4.17 -10.76
CA ALA A 13 27.30 5.22 -11.28
C ALA A 13 27.55 5.06 -12.77
N PHE A 14 27.75 3.83 -13.26
CA PHE A 14 27.99 3.55 -14.69
C PHE A 14 26.75 3.84 -15.53
N GLY A 15 25.55 3.50 -15.05
CA GLY A 15 24.27 3.83 -15.70
C GLY A 15 24.02 5.33 -15.77
N GLN A 16 24.28 6.07 -14.69
CA GLN A 16 24.15 7.53 -14.65
C GLN A 16 25.16 8.22 -15.56
N THR A 17 26.41 7.72 -15.60
CA THR A 17 27.45 8.28 -16.49
C THR A 17 27.06 8.12 -17.95
N LYS A 18 26.57 6.94 -18.35
CA LYS A 18 26.10 6.68 -19.72
C LYS A 18 24.88 7.53 -20.10
N SER A 19 23.94 7.69 -19.20
CA SER A 19 22.76 8.54 -19.39
C SER A 19 23.18 10.02 -19.57
N LEU A 20 24.13 10.49 -18.79
CA LEU A 20 24.65 11.85 -18.90
C LEU A 20 25.41 12.08 -20.22
N GLU A 21 26.14 11.09 -20.70
CA GLU A 21 26.82 11.16 -22.02
C GLU A 21 25.80 11.24 -23.15
N ILE A 22 24.72 10.47 -23.09
CA ILE A 22 23.62 10.54 -24.07
C ILE A 22 22.95 11.92 -24.02
N PHE A 23 22.65 12.44 -22.83
CA PHE A 23 22.08 13.77 -22.68
C PHE A 23 22.95 14.83 -23.36
N LYS A 24 24.24 14.86 -23.04
CA LYS A 24 25.22 15.79 -23.63
C LYS A 24 25.35 15.64 -25.13
N SER A 25 25.14 14.47 -25.68
CA SER A 25 25.18 14.25 -27.15
C SER A 25 23.97 14.84 -27.88
N TRP A 26 22.87 15.02 -27.18
CA TRP A 26 21.62 15.60 -27.68
C TRP A 26 21.52 17.11 -27.40
N ASP A 27 22.05 17.57 -26.27
CA ASP A 27 22.14 18.99 -25.90
C ASP A 27 23.18 19.69 -26.82
N LYS A 28 22.71 20.14 -27.99
CA LYS A 28 23.55 20.68 -29.05
C LYS A 28 23.98 22.11 -28.78
N ASN A 29 23.15 22.84 -28.05
CA ASN A 29 23.42 24.25 -27.70
C ASN A 29 24.16 24.40 -26.38
N GLY A 30 24.27 23.32 -25.56
CA GLY A 30 24.99 23.28 -24.30
C GLY A 30 24.31 24.04 -23.17
N ASP A 31 22.97 24.26 -23.25
CA ASP A 31 22.23 25.04 -22.25
C ASP A 31 21.78 24.20 -21.03
N GLY A 32 22.06 22.89 -21.06
CA GLY A 32 21.77 21.98 -19.95
C GLY A 32 20.32 21.49 -19.88
N VAL A 33 19.51 21.77 -20.93
CA VAL A 33 18.17 21.22 -21.10
C VAL A 33 17.98 20.73 -22.53
N LEU A 34 17.08 19.77 -22.75
CA LEU A 34 16.74 19.28 -24.08
C LEU A 34 15.36 19.81 -24.50
N VAL A 35 15.30 20.43 -25.67
CA VAL A 35 14.04 20.75 -26.34
C VAL A 35 13.71 19.67 -27.37
N ILE A 36 12.45 19.59 -27.81
CA ILE A 36 11.98 18.53 -28.73
C ILE A 36 12.79 18.45 -30.05
N SER A 37 13.35 19.58 -30.52
CA SER A 37 14.16 19.65 -31.73
C SER A 37 15.54 19.00 -31.57
N GLU A 38 16.06 18.88 -30.36
CA GLU A 38 17.35 18.28 -30.06
C GLU A 38 17.26 16.76 -29.87
N ILE A 39 16.06 16.25 -29.63
CA ILE A 39 15.83 14.82 -29.45
C ILE A 39 15.74 14.12 -30.82
N PRO A 40 16.39 12.94 -30.96
CA PRO A 40 16.27 12.12 -32.15
C PRO A 40 14.81 11.89 -32.54
N GLU A 41 14.49 12.02 -33.83
CA GLU A 41 13.12 11.97 -34.34
C GLU A 41 12.33 10.73 -33.88
N SER A 42 12.97 9.58 -33.87
CA SER A 42 12.38 8.32 -33.43
C SER A 42 11.95 8.32 -31.96
N LEU A 43 12.51 9.21 -31.11
CA LEU A 43 12.27 9.31 -29.69
C LEU A 43 11.39 10.51 -29.30
N ARG A 44 11.06 11.42 -30.26
CA ARG A 44 10.22 12.60 -29.96
C ARG A 44 8.85 12.28 -29.41
N ARG A 45 8.30 11.10 -29.73
CA ARG A 45 7.03 10.62 -29.16
C ARG A 45 7.09 10.46 -27.64
N LEU A 46 8.28 10.30 -27.05
CA LEU A 46 8.49 10.14 -25.62
C LEU A 46 8.73 11.48 -24.91
N PHE A 47 8.83 12.59 -25.64
CA PHE A 47 9.14 13.90 -25.08
C PHE A 47 8.16 14.30 -23.99
N SER A 48 6.85 14.27 -24.28
CA SER A 48 5.80 14.66 -23.33
C SER A 48 5.71 13.76 -22.09
N THR A 49 6.22 12.53 -22.18
CA THR A 49 6.29 11.59 -21.04
C THR A 49 7.51 11.86 -20.18
N ASN A 50 8.58 12.38 -20.77
CA ASN A 50 9.85 12.64 -20.11
C ASN A 50 9.95 14.08 -19.58
N ASP A 51 9.26 15.03 -20.22
CA ASP A 51 8.98 16.37 -19.69
C ASP A 51 7.92 16.27 -18.58
N ARG A 52 8.37 16.06 -17.34
CA ARG A 52 7.50 15.73 -16.21
C ARG A 52 6.77 16.92 -15.64
N ASN A 53 7.40 18.08 -15.66
CA ASN A 53 6.85 19.34 -15.18
C ASN A 53 6.03 20.07 -16.26
N LYS A 54 6.08 19.58 -17.52
CA LYS A 54 5.39 20.12 -18.71
C LYS A 54 5.77 21.55 -19.04
N ASP A 55 7.04 21.91 -18.82
CA ASP A 55 7.58 23.22 -19.15
C ASP A 55 8.13 23.32 -20.59
N GLY A 56 8.04 22.23 -21.38
CA GLY A 56 8.52 22.15 -22.73
C GLY A 56 10.01 21.85 -22.85
N LYS A 57 10.65 21.43 -21.76
CA LYS A 57 12.08 21.09 -21.69
C LYS A 57 12.27 19.78 -20.91
N ILE A 58 13.36 19.09 -21.18
CA ILE A 58 13.78 17.93 -20.38
C ILE A 58 15.11 18.28 -19.72
N THR A 59 15.12 18.36 -18.40
CA THR A 59 16.32 18.56 -17.60
C THR A 59 17.17 17.28 -17.52
N VAL A 60 18.44 17.42 -17.12
CA VAL A 60 19.33 16.27 -16.83
C VAL A 60 18.65 15.28 -15.87
N SER A 61 17.99 15.79 -14.83
CA SER A 61 17.28 14.93 -13.86
C SER A 61 16.14 14.14 -14.49
N GLU A 62 15.33 14.77 -15.30
CA GLU A 62 14.22 14.10 -16.00
C GLU A 62 14.72 13.07 -17.00
N HIS A 63 15.81 13.39 -17.73
CA HIS A 63 16.45 12.46 -18.66
C HIS A 63 17.03 11.25 -17.93
N ILE A 64 17.76 11.42 -16.82
CA ILE A 64 18.31 10.31 -16.02
C ILE A 64 17.17 9.42 -15.51
N ILE A 65 16.07 10.00 -15.03
CA ILE A 65 14.90 9.24 -14.57
C ILE A 65 14.25 8.48 -15.74
N ALA A 66 14.15 9.10 -16.92
CA ALA A 66 13.59 8.44 -18.11
C ALA A 66 14.48 7.26 -18.55
N MET A 67 15.78 7.46 -18.63
CA MET A 67 16.74 6.43 -19.03
C MET A 67 16.85 5.29 -17.99
N ALA A 68 16.69 5.60 -16.70
CA ALA A 68 16.66 4.59 -15.66
C ALA A 68 15.45 3.65 -15.77
N ARG A 69 14.36 4.07 -16.45
CA ARG A 69 13.22 3.21 -16.75
C ARG A 69 13.51 2.18 -17.83
N ASP A 70 14.42 2.50 -18.75
CA ASP A 70 14.77 1.64 -19.90
C ASP A 70 15.97 0.71 -19.61
N VAL A 71 16.67 0.88 -18.47
CA VAL A 71 17.64 -0.11 -18.02
C VAL A 71 16.84 -1.31 -17.50
N PRO A 72 16.94 -2.50 -18.10
CA PRO A 72 16.36 -3.70 -17.53
C PRO A 72 17.03 -3.92 -16.18
N VAL A 73 16.39 -3.47 -15.11
CA VAL A 73 16.73 -4.00 -13.78
C VAL A 73 16.45 -5.49 -13.90
N GLU A 74 17.50 -6.32 -13.88
CA GLU A 74 17.34 -7.77 -13.82
C GLU A 74 16.51 -8.07 -12.57
N ARG A 75 15.21 -8.21 -12.78
CA ARG A 75 14.28 -8.48 -11.69
C ARG A 75 14.45 -9.93 -11.29
N PRO A 76 14.67 -10.25 -10.01
CA PRO A 76 14.79 -11.62 -9.57
C PRO A 76 13.64 -12.46 -10.13
N ALA A 77 13.97 -13.60 -10.73
CA ALA A 77 12.96 -14.56 -11.12
C ALA A 77 12.20 -15.02 -9.87
N THR A 78 10.89 -15.12 -9.96
CA THR A 78 10.03 -15.47 -8.84
C THR A 78 9.22 -16.72 -9.14
N ARG A 79 8.82 -17.45 -8.10
CA ARG A 79 7.82 -18.51 -8.16
C ARG A 79 6.58 -18.12 -7.38
N ILE A 80 5.45 -18.73 -7.74
CA ILE A 80 4.19 -18.61 -7.04
C ILE A 80 3.87 -19.98 -6.47
N ASP A 81 3.61 -20.02 -5.18
CA ASP A 81 3.19 -21.20 -4.42
C ASP A 81 1.81 -20.93 -3.78
N GLU A 82 1.20 -21.97 -3.22
CA GLU A 82 -0.13 -21.92 -2.62
C GLU A 82 -0.17 -22.72 -1.33
N PHE A 83 -0.93 -22.23 -0.35
CA PHE A 83 -1.39 -23.02 0.78
C PHE A 83 -2.86 -22.72 1.10
N ARG A 84 -3.46 -23.53 1.97
CA ARG A 84 -4.84 -23.36 2.39
C ARG A 84 -4.96 -23.42 3.90
N ILE A 85 -5.88 -22.62 4.43
CA ILE A 85 -6.27 -22.61 5.84
C ILE A 85 -7.73 -22.99 5.90
N ARG A 86 -8.05 -24.01 6.72
CA ARG A 86 -9.42 -24.47 6.92
C ARG A 86 -10.04 -23.69 8.06
N GLN A 87 -11.16 -23.02 7.77
CA GLN A 87 -11.99 -22.35 8.76
C GLN A 87 -13.44 -22.85 8.65
N GLU A 88 -14.21 -22.68 9.71
CA GLU A 88 -15.62 -23.02 9.79
C GLU A 88 -16.37 -21.83 10.38
N TRP A 89 -17.53 -21.50 9.79
CA TRP A 89 -18.43 -20.45 10.27
C TRP A 89 -19.84 -20.75 9.76
N GLU A 90 -20.83 -19.96 10.12
CA GLU A 90 -22.23 -20.27 9.83
C GLU A 90 -22.51 -20.54 8.34
N GLN A 91 -21.98 -19.70 7.43
CA GLN A 91 -22.16 -19.90 5.98
C GLN A 91 -21.43 -21.15 5.46
N GLU A 92 -20.49 -21.72 6.17
CA GLU A 92 -19.66 -22.87 5.81
C GLU A 92 -19.47 -23.82 7.01
N SER A 93 -20.58 -24.34 7.53
CA SER A 93 -20.62 -25.22 8.71
C SER A 93 -19.91 -26.57 8.50
N GLY A 94 -19.60 -26.96 7.27
CA GLY A 94 -18.73 -28.09 6.95
C GLY A 94 -17.26 -27.73 6.84
N GLY A 95 -16.93 -26.48 7.03
CA GLY A 95 -15.60 -25.88 6.91
C GLY A 95 -15.17 -25.65 5.45
N TRP A 96 -14.46 -24.56 5.24
CA TRP A 96 -13.96 -24.11 3.93
C TRP A 96 -12.44 -23.99 3.93
N ALA A 97 -11.79 -24.52 2.91
CA ALA A 97 -10.35 -24.42 2.72
C ALA A 97 -10.00 -23.11 2.00
N ARG A 98 -9.75 -22.04 2.77
CA ARG A 98 -9.43 -20.72 2.26
C ARG A 98 -8.04 -20.70 1.64
N ARG A 99 -7.96 -20.19 0.43
CA ARG A 99 -6.77 -20.22 -0.41
C ARG A 99 -5.89 -19.00 -0.17
N VAL A 100 -4.57 -19.21 -0.14
CA VAL A 100 -3.55 -18.18 -0.05
C VAL A 100 -2.49 -18.43 -1.11
N LEU A 101 -2.34 -17.49 -2.04
CA LEU A 101 -1.21 -17.47 -2.97
C LEU A 101 -0.05 -16.68 -2.37
N TYR A 102 1.17 -17.11 -2.62
CA TYR A 102 2.32 -16.26 -2.31
C TYR A 102 3.42 -16.38 -3.37
N ARG A 103 4.10 -15.27 -3.59
CA ARG A 103 5.19 -15.13 -4.56
C ARG A 103 6.48 -14.81 -3.81
N LYS A 104 7.57 -15.54 -4.13
CA LYS A 104 8.89 -15.26 -3.59
C LYS A 104 9.98 -15.43 -4.66
N PRO A 105 11.20 -14.84 -4.49
CA PRO A 105 12.33 -15.06 -5.37
C PRO A 105 12.68 -16.55 -5.48
N LEU A 106 13.25 -16.94 -6.62
CA LEU A 106 13.80 -18.30 -6.78
C LEU A 106 15.10 -18.50 -6.00
N VAL A 107 15.88 -17.43 -5.85
CA VAL A 107 17.14 -17.45 -5.08
C VAL A 107 16.96 -16.55 -3.87
N ILE A 108 17.18 -17.08 -2.68
CA ILE A 108 17.01 -16.39 -1.40
C ILE A 108 18.30 -16.58 -0.60
N GLU A 109 19.00 -15.49 -0.32
CA GLU A 109 20.26 -15.48 0.41
C GLU A 109 20.11 -15.07 1.88
N LYS A 110 18.98 -14.43 2.22
CA LYS A 110 18.63 -13.98 3.58
C LYS A 110 17.14 -14.02 3.76
N GLN A 111 16.66 -13.95 4.99
CA GLN A 111 15.22 -13.78 5.25
C GLN A 111 14.69 -12.51 4.57
N LEU A 112 13.48 -12.60 4.06
CA LEU A 112 12.82 -11.58 3.25
C LEU A 112 11.65 -10.95 4.01
N PRO A 113 11.44 -9.63 3.90
CA PRO A 113 10.24 -9.00 4.39
C PRO A 113 8.97 -9.69 3.87
N VAL A 114 7.96 -9.77 4.70
CA VAL A 114 6.65 -10.31 4.33
C VAL A 114 5.71 -9.16 3.98
N VAL A 115 5.06 -9.25 2.83
CA VAL A 115 4.03 -8.30 2.40
C VAL A 115 2.73 -9.05 2.16
N ILE A 116 1.71 -8.79 2.96
CA ILE A 116 0.37 -9.37 2.79
C ILE A 116 -0.52 -8.35 2.10
N PHE A 117 -1.02 -8.68 0.91
CA PHE A 117 -1.87 -7.78 0.12
C PHE A 117 -3.33 -8.23 0.12
N LEU A 118 -4.20 -7.40 0.67
CA LEU A 118 -5.65 -7.61 0.74
C LEU A 118 -6.35 -6.89 -0.41
N HIS A 119 -6.93 -7.66 -1.32
CA HIS A 119 -7.63 -7.12 -2.50
C HIS A 119 -8.90 -6.35 -2.14
N GLY A 120 -9.39 -5.50 -3.04
CA GLY A 120 -10.70 -4.84 -2.93
C GLY A 120 -11.86 -5.80 -3.17
N ASN A 121 -13.09 -5.32 -2.92
CA ASN A 121 -14.31 -6.09 -3.19
C ASN A 121 -14.37 -6.53 -4.66
N GLY A 122 -14.77 -7.78 -4.90
CA GLY A 122 -14.77 -8.43 -6.22
C GLY A 122 -13.37 -8.88 -6.69
N GLY A 123 -12.30 -8.65 -5.92
CA GLY A 123 -10.94 -9.02 -6.27
C GLY A 123 -10.67 -10.52 -6.22
N GLN A 124 -9.53 -10.92 -6.79
CA GLN A 124 -9.05 -12.30 -6.81
C GLN A 124 -7.56 -12.34 -6.51
N ALA A 125 -7.13 -13.35 -5.75
CA ALA A 125 -5.73 -13.55 -5.40
C ALA A 125 -4.83 -13.71 -6.63
N GLU A 126 -5.34 -14.34 -7.71
CA GLU A 126 -4.64 -14.53 -8.99
C GLU A 126 -4.29 -13.21 -9.69
N ASN A 127 -5.15 -12.22 -9.56
CA ASN A 127 -4.88 -10.88 -10.08
C ASN A 127 -4.00 -10.09 -9.12
N ALA A 128 -4.29 -10.20 -7.82
CA ALA A 128 -3.59 -9.50 -6.75
C ALA A 128 -2.11 -9.88 -6.66
N ILE A 129 -1.75 -11.15 -6.90
CA ILE A 129 -0.36 -11.64 -6.84
C ILE A 129 0.57 -10.95 -7.83
N ASN A 130 0.02 -10.34 -8.88
CA ASN A 130 0.74 -9.56 -9.87
C ASN A 130 0.75 -8.05 -9.58
N HIS A 131 0.04 -7.60 -8.55
CA HIS A 131 0.16 -6.21 -8.10
C HIS A 131 1.52 -5.97 -7.45
N LEU A 132 1.94 -4.72 -7.38
CA LEU A 132 3.21 -4.31 -6.77
C LEU A 132 4.41 -5.15 -7.27
N ASN A 133 4.44 -5.42 -8.58
CA ASN A 133 5.48 -6.25 -9.22
C ASN A 133 6.91 -5.70 -9.08
N TYR A 134 7.07 -4.48 -8.58
CA TYR A 134 8.36 -3.89 -8.25
C TYR A 134 8.90 -4.39 -6.89
N LEU A 135 8.06 -4.99 -6.04
CA LEU A 135 8.48 -5.67 -4.80
C LEU A 135 8.85 -7.12 -5.14
N ARG A 136 10.11 -7.35 -5.51
CA ARG A 136 10.62 -8.69 -5.89
C ARG A 136 11.38 -9.39 -4.78
N ASP A 137 12.00 -8.62 -3.89
CA ASP A 137 12.82 -9.12 -2.79
C ASP A 137 11.98 -9.22 -1.51
N VAL A 138 10.78 -9.78 -1.61
CA VAL A 138 9.82 -10.00 -0.51
C VAL A 138 9.10 -11.34 -0.69
N ILE A 139 8.54 -11.85 0.38
CA ILE A 139 7.49 -12.86 0.33
C ILE A 139 6.16 -12.10 0.21
N PHE A 140 5.59 -12.10 -1.01
CA PHE A 140 4.38 -11.37 -1.33
C PHE A 140 3.17 -12.29 -1.27
N VAL A 141 2.30 -12.10 -0.28
CA VAL A 141 1.20 -13.01 0.09
C VAL A 141 -0.14 -12.40 -0.30
N CYS A 142 -0.96 -13.13 -1.03
CA CYS A 142 -2.28 -12.71 -1.50
C CYS A 142 -3.34 -13.73 -1.07
N PRO A 143 -3.97 -13.55 0.08
CA PRO A 143 -5.09 -14.39 0.49
C PRO A 143 -6.33 -14.07 -0.35
N GLN A 144 -7.16 -15.11 -0.57
CA GLN A 144 -8.44 -14.99 -1.26
C GLN A 144 -9.55 -14.70 -0.24
N GLY A 145 -10.20 -13.55 -0.35
CA GLY A 145 -11.42 -13.24 0.39
C GLY A 145 -12.56 -14.18 -0.01
N TYR A 146 -13.31 -14.69 0.97
CA TYR A 146 -14.47 -15.55 0.71
C TYR A 146 -15.50 -14.78 -0.13
N ARG A 147 -16.08 -15.42 -1.14
CA ARG A 147 -16.97 -14.78 -2.14
C ARG A 147 -16.37 -13.51 -2.76
N ARG A 148 -15.02 -13.44 -2.84
CA ARG A 148 -14.25 -12.32 -3.41
C ARG A 148 -14.40 -11.00 -2.61
N SER A 149 -14.63 -11.12 -1.30
CA SER A 149 -14.85 -9.98 -0.41
C SER A 149 -14.29 -10.27 0.98
N TRP A 150 -14.10 -9.23 1.76
CA TRP A 150 -13.76 -9.29 3.18
C TRP A 150 -14.97 -8.83 3.98
N ASN A 151 -15.25 -9.53 5.07
CA ASN A 151 -16.35 -9.22 5.97
C ASN A 151 -16.05 -7.94 6.78
N VAL A 152 -16.58 -6.81 6.36
CA VAL A 152 -16.33 -5.49 6.99
C VAL A 152 -17.61 -4.76 7.36
N PHE A 153 -18.62 -4.70 6.48
CA PHE A 153 -19.81 -3.86 6.71
C PHE A 153 -21.12 -4.40 6.12
N GLY A 154 -21.18 -5.66 5.69
CA GLY A 154 -22.39 -6.27 5.10
C GLY A 154 -22.21 -6.74 3.67
N GLU A 155 -21.00 -7.19 3.36
CA GLU A 155 -20.68 -7.92 2.15
C GLU A 155 -21.36 -9.30 2.15
N ALA A 156 -21.26 -10.00 1.02
CA ALA A 156 -21.77 -11.37 0.91
C ALA A 156 -20.96 -12.38 1.76
N SER A 157 -19.80 -12.00 2.26
CA SER A 157 -18.93 -12.78 3.13
C SER A 157 -19.23 -12.47 4.59
N GLU A 158 -19.47 -13.50 5.39
CA GLU A 158 -19.50 -13.45 6.86
C GLU A 158 -18.31 -14.25 7.44
N ALA A 159 -17.28 -14.48 6.61
CA ALA A 159 -16.13 -15.28 7.00
C ALA A 159 -15.35 -14.59 8.13
N PRO A 160 -14.71 -15.36 9.04
CA PRO A 160 -13.89 -14.84 10.15
C PRO A 160 -12.53 -14.32 9.63
N ASP A 161 -12.55 -13.21 8.90
CA ASP A 161 -11.38 -12.70 8.18
C ASP A 161 -10.26 -12.21 9.10
N VAL A 162 -10.58 -11.68 10.27
CA VAL A 162 -9.57 -11.27 11.26
C VAL A 162 -8.76 -12.47 11.72
N ALA A 163 -9.44 -13.57 12.10
CA ALA A 163 -8.79 -14.83 12.46
C ALA A 163 -8.00 -15.40 11.28
N PHE A 164 -8.54 -15.33 10.06
CA PHE A 164 -7.84 -15.81 8.86
C PHE A 164 -6.49 -15.14 8.65
N ILE A 165 -6.41 -13.82 8.80
CA ILE A 165 -5.12 -13.11 8.67
C ILE A 165 -4.16 -13.49 9.77
N GLN A 166 -4.63 -13.68 11.02
CA GLN A 166 -3.79 -14.14 12.11
C GLN A 166 -3.23 -15.56 11.84
N GLU A 167 -4.05 -16.47 11.35
CA GLU A 167 -3.66 -17.82 10.99
C GLU A 167 -2.67 -17.85 9.81
N ILE A 168 -2.80 -16.96 8.81
CA ILE A 168 -1.82 -16.79 7.72
C ILE A 168 -0.47 -16.40 8.29
N ILE A 169 -0.41 -15.41 9.17
CA ILE A 169 0.84 -14.93 9.77
C ILE A 169 1.49 -16.03 10.62
N GLU A 170 0.69 -16.78 11.37
CA GLU A 170 1.20 -17.90 12.16
C GLU A 170 1.68 -19.06 11.27
N TYR A 171 0.98 -19.35 10.17
CA TYR A 171 1.44 -20.31 9.18
C TYR A 171 2.81 -19.91 8.60
N LEU A 172 2.98 -18.65 8.20
CA LEU A 172 4.25 -18.15 7.67
C LEU A 172 5.35 -18.24 8.73
N ARG A 173 5.07 -17.86 9.97
CA ARG A 173 6.01 -17.94 11.10
C ARG A 173 6.54 -19.37 11.34
N THR A 174 5.66 -20.35 11.22
CA THR A 174 5.99 -21.74 11.55
C THR A 174 6.47 -22.56 10.35
N ARG A 175 6.13 -22.17 9.14
CA ARG A 175 6.35 -22.98 7.92
C ARG A 175 7.26 -22.33 6.88
N GLU A 176 7.39 -21.01 6.86
CA GLU A 176 8.17 -20.30 5.85
C GLU A 176 9.49 -19.77 6.46
N ARG A 177 10.57 -20.57 6.31
CA ARG A 177 11.87 -20.25 6.91
C ARG A 177 12.55 -19.03 6.30
N ASP A 178 12.15 -18.67 5.08
CA ASP A 178 12.69 -17.53 4.36
C ASP A 178 12.03 -16.22 4.77
N ALA A 179 10.95 -16.26 5.60
CA ALA A 179 10.22 -15.10 6.07
C ALA A 179 10.92 -14.39 7.23
N ASP A 180 11.15 -13.09 7.07
CA ASP A 180 11.48 -12.19 8.17
C ASP A 180 10.18 -11.78 8.88
N MET A 181 9.88 -12.48 9.96
CA MET A 181 8.64 -12.27 10.73
C MET A 181 8.71 -11.07 11.69
N ASP A 182 9.84 -10.38 11.75
CA ASP A 182 10.02 -9.10 12.44
C ASP A 182 9.84 -7.92 11.45
N ASN A 183 9.51 -8.21 10.18
CA ASN A 183 9.24 -7.22 9.14
C ASN A 183 8.02 -7.62 8.31
N VAL A 184 6.84 -7.58 8.91
CA VAL A 184 5.56 -7.90 8.27
C VAL A 184 4.80 -6.62 7.95
N THR A 185 4.54 -6.38 6.67
CA THR A 185 3.72 -5.27 6.17
C THR A 185 2.40 -5.79 5.61
N ILE A 186 1.29 -5.23 6.07
CA ILE A 186 -0.03 -5.51 5.50
C ILE A 186 -0.50 -4.33 4.65
N ILE A 187 -0.94 -4.60 3.42
CA ILE A 187 -1.41 -3.59 2.47
C ILE A 187 -2.83 -3.94 2.05
N GLY A 188 -3.76 -3.03 2.19
CA GLY A 188 -5.15 -3.22 1.75
C GLY A 188 -5.59 -2.19 0.73
N SER A 189 -6.45 -2.60 -0.18
CA SER A 189 -7.11 -1.71 -1.14
C SER A 189 -8.62 -1.77 -0.96
N SER A 190 -9.28 -0.62 -0.81
CA SER A 190 -10.75 -0.54 -0.67
C SER A 190 -11.27 -1.44 0.46
N ASN A 191 -12.11 -2.42 0.19
CA ASN A 191 -12.61 -3.41 1.16
C ASN A 191 -11.46 -4.12 1.93
N GLY A 192 -10.31 -4.40 1.28
CA GLY A 192 -9.12 -4.90 1.98
C GLY A 192 -8.54 -3.92 3.00
N SER A 193 -8.60 -2.61 2.74
CA SER A 193 -8.25 -1.60 3.76
C SER A 193 -9.28 -1.56 4.89
N GLY A 194 -10.56 -1.78 4.59
CA GLY A 194 -11.60 -1.95 5.60
C GLY A 194 -11.28 -3.09 6.56
N LEU A 195 -10.77 -4.21 6.04
CA LEU A 195 -10.29 -5.31 6.89
C LEU A 195 -9.08 -4.89 7.73
N ILE A 196 -8.13 -4.09 7.18
CA ILE A 196 -7.04 -3.56 7.99
C ILE A 196 -7.58 -2.73 9.16
N HIS A 197 -8.60 -1.90 8.96
CA HIS A 197 -9.21 -1.15 10.06
C HIS A 197 -9.75 -2.10 11.14
N ARG A 198 -10.41 -3.21 10.77
CA ARG A 198 -10.82 -4.25 11.71
C ARG A 198 -9.64 -4.84 12.47
N LEU A 199 -8.56 -5.24 11.77
CA LEU A 199 -7.35 -5.76 12.39
C LEU A 199 -6.74 -4.77 13.39
N LEU A 200 -6.73 -3.47 13.06
CA LEU A 200 -6.22 -2.41 13.93
C LEU A 200 -7.08 -2.21 15.19
N ILE A 201 -8.39 -2.47 15.11
CA ILE A 201 -9.33 -2.32 16.23
C ILE A 201 -9.41 -3.62 17.05
N GLU A 202 -9.57 -4.76 16.38
CA GLU A 202 -9.96 -6.01 17.03
C GLU A 202 -8.79 -6.78 17.63
N ILE A 203 -7.57 -6.63 17.08
CA ILE A 203 -6.39 -7.35 17.58
C ILE A 203 -5.62 -6.48 18.57
N ASP A 204 -5.46 -6.95 19.81
CA ASP A 204 -4.73 -6.23 20.84
C ASP A 204 -3.21 -6.29 20.61
N ARG A 205 -2.68 -7.48 20.33
CA ARG A 205 -1.27 -7.69 19.99
C ARG A 205 -1.15 -7.97 18.50
N LYS A 206 -0.90 -6.93 17.72
CA LYS A 206 -0.87 -7.03 16.26
C LYS A 206 0.33 -7.85 15.80
N PRO A 207 0.10 -8.87 14.95
CA PRO A 207 1.17 -9.75 14.46
C PRO A 207 1.87 -9.19 13.21
N PHE A 208 1.80 -7.87 12.99
CA PHE A 208 2.45 -7.16 11.88
C PHE A 208 2.95 -5.79 12.33
N ASP A 209 4.00 -5.29 11.67
CA ASP A 209 4.74 -4.10 12.08
C ASP A 209 4.30 -2.84 11.35
N LYS A 210 3.76 -3.02 10.16
CA LYS A 210 3.40 -1.94 9.24
C LYS A 210 2.06 -2.20 8.58
N ALA A 211 1.26 -1.15 8.40
CA ALA A 211 -0.01 -1.22 7.68
C ALA A 211 -0.13 -0.09 6.67
N ILE A 212 -0.58 -0.41 5.47
CA ILE A 212 -0.81 0.57 4.39
C ILE A 212 -2.25 0.43 3.92
N CYS A 213 -3.04 1.49 4.14
CA CYS A 213 -4.44 1.55 3.78
C CYS A 213 -4.63 2.40 2.51
N LEU A 214 -5.23 1.83 1.48
CA LEU A 214 -5.54 2.50 0.23
C LEU A 214 -7.05 2.64 0.06
N VAL A 215 -7.52 3.86 -0.07
CA VAL A 215 -8.88 4.27 -0.49
C VAL A 215 -10.02 3.62 0.30
N ALA A 216 -9.92 3.59 1.64
CA ALA A 216 -11.02 3.22 2.52
C ALA A 216 -10.98 4.00 3.83
N SER A 217 -12.14 4.41 4.32
CA SER A 217 -12.32 4.98 5.66
C SER A 217 -13.08 4.00 6.55
N MET A 218 -13.09 4.23 7.87
CA MET A 218 -13.98 3.51 8.76
C MET A 218 -15.45 3.79 8.39
N ILE A 219 -16.34 2.87 8.75
CA ILE A 219 -17.78 3.12 8.72
C ILE A 219 -18.26 3.67 10.07
N GLU A 220 -19.40 4.36 10.08
CA GLU A 220 -19.93 4.96 11.31
C GLU A 220 -20.24 3.92 12.40
N LYS A 221 -20.59 2.69 12.02
CA LYS A 221 -20.76 1.60 12.98
C LYS A 221 -19.45 1.26 13.72
N GLN A 222 -18.29 1.34 13.03
CA GLN A 222 -16.97 1.06 13.62
C GLN A 222 -16.44 2.23 14.45
N TYR A 223 -16.84 3.46 14.13
CA TYR A 223 -16.35 4.64 14.83
C TYR A 223 -17.38 5.76 14.89
N HIS A 224 -17.95 5.97 16.05
CA HIS A 224 -18.88 7.07 16.34
C HIS A 224 -18.69 7.55 17.77
N ASN A 225 -19.10 8.79 18.04
CA ASN A 225 -19.00 9.45 19.36
C ASN A 225 -17.60 9.43 19.96
N GLY A 226 -16.54 9.31 19.12
CA GLY A 226 -15.15 9.26 19.58
C GLY A 226 -14.68 7.89 20.05
N SER A 227 -15.53 6.86 19.95
CA SER A 227 -15.26 5.48 20.35
C SER A 227 -15.23 4.52 19.18
N PHE A 228 -14.45 3.45 19.31
CA PHE A 228 -14.38 2.34 18.36
C PHE A 228 -15.30 1.21 18.81
N TRP A 229 -15.87 0.51 17.85
CA TRP A 229 -16.84 -0.54 18.08
C TRP A 229 -16.47 -1.78 17.29
N VAL A 230 -16.68 -2.93 17.89
CA VAL A 230 -16.48 -4.27 17.31
C VAL A 230 -17.75 -5.09 17.48
N SER A 231 -17.84 -6.20 16.77
CA SER A 231 -18.95 -7.13 16.95
C SER A 231 -18.67 -8.04 18.15
N SER A 232 -19.66 -8.27 18.98
CA SER A 232 -19.60 -9.21 20.10
C SER A 232 -19.56 -10.68 19.63
N GLU A 233 -20.08 -10.94 18.42
CA GLU A 233 -20.10 -12.26 17.80
C GLU A 233 -19.20 -12.27 16.56
N GLU A 234 -18.37 -13.29 16.43
CA GLU A 234 -17.47 -13.48 15.31
C GLU A 234 -18.25 -13.75 14.01
N GLY A 235 -17.84 -13.11 12.94
CA GLY A 235 -18.53 -13.21 11.65
C GLY A 235 -19.66 -12.21 11.45
N GLU A 236 -20.29 -11.73 12.52
CA GLU A 236 -21.35 -10.74 12.49
C GLU A 236 -20.79 -9.30 12.41
N ASN A 237 -21.53 -8.41 11.74
CA ASN A 237 -21.18 -6.98 11.66
C ASN A 237 -22.10 -6.15 12.59
N LEU A 238 -22.25 -6.59 13.83
CA LEU A 238 -23.13 -5.95 14.82
C LEU A 238 -22.59 -4.60 15.28
N TYR A 239 -21.26 -4.52 15.53
CA TYR A 239 -20.58 -3.34 16.06
C TYR A 239 -21.27 -2.79 17.32
N ASP A 240 -21.54 -3.68 18.25
CA ASP A 240 -22.34 -3.47 19.47
C ASP A 240 -21.51 -3.41 20.74
N GLN A 241 -20.20 -3.71 20.65
CA GLN A 241 -19.27 -3.69 21.77
C GLN A 241 -18.21 -2.60 21.56
N GLU A 242 -18.08 -1.70 22.54
CA GLU A 242 -17.01 -0.70 22.52
C GLU A 242 -15.65 -1.37 22.77
N LYS A 243 -14.66 -1.03 21.94
CA LYS A 243 -13.28 -1.50 22.07
C LYS A 243 -12.30 -0.37 21.83
N ARG A 244 -11.37 -0.17 22.75
CA ARG A 244 -10.28 0.78 22.57
C ARG A 244 -9.10 0.07 21.88
N PRO A 245 -8.71 0.49 20.67
CA PRO A 245 -7.53 -0.06 20.01
C PRO A 245 -6.26 0.15 20.83
N THR A 246 -5.43 -0.87 20.93
CA THR A 246 -4.09 -0.75 21.51
C THR A 246 -3.16 -0.01 20.54
N ARG A 247 -2.00 0.48 21.04
CA ARG A 247 -0.99 1.11 20.18
C ARG A 247 -0.69 0.22 18.97
N GLY A 248 -0.77 0.82 17.80
CA GLY A 248 -0.70 0.11 16.53
C GLY A 248 0.70 0.00 15.94
N PRO A 249 0.80 -0.68 14.79
CA PRO A 249 1.96 -0.68 13.93
C PRO A 249 2.18 0.73 13.33
N LYS A 250 3.24 0.89 12.54
CA LYS A 250 3.38 2.08 11.68
C LYS A 250 2.32 2.04 10.59
N VAL A 251 1.48 3.07 10.49
CA VAL A 251 0.39 3.14 9.52
C VAL A 251 0.59 4.27 8.54
N VAL A 252 0.41 3.98 7.25
CA VAL A 252 0.29 4.98 6.20
C VAL A 252 -1.04 4.81 5.48
N TYR A 253 -1.78 5.90 5.34
CA TYR A 253 -3.13 5.89 4.78
C TYR A 253 -3.24 6.88 3.62
N PHE A 254 -3.69 6.41 2.45
CA PHE A 254 -3.90 7.21 1.25
C PHE A 254 -5.37 7.26 0.87
N HIS A 255 -5.89 8.45 0.56
CA HIS A 255 -7.28 8.57 0.11
C HIS A 255 -7.48 9.75 -0.84
N GLY A 256 -8.22 9.52 -1.92
CA GLY A 256 -8.55 10.49 -2.96
C GLY A 256 -9.75 11.37 -2.60
N THR A 257 -9.66 12.69 -2.86
CA THR A 257 -10.76 13.62 -2.52
C THR A 257 -11.95 13.54 -3.46
N ALA A 258 -11.79 12.97 -4.66
CA ALA A 258 -12.86 12.74 -5.63
C ALA A 258 -13.45 11.33 -5.58
N ASP A 259 -13.09 10.55 -4.55
CA ASP A 259 -13.60 9.19 -4.37
C ASP A 259 -15.12 9.20 -4.17
N ARG A 260 -15.83 8.54 -5.12
CA ARG A 260 -17.29 8.41 -5.13
C ARG A 260 -17.78 7.08 -4.59
N VAL A 261 -16.88 6.13 -4.35
CA VAL A 261 -17.18 4.80 -3.79
C VAL A 261 -17.11 4.86 -2.27
N VAL A 262 -15.97 5.29 -1.73
CA VAL A 262 -15.75 5.58 -0.31
C VAL A 262 -15.47 7.07 -0.18
N PRO A 263 -16.45 7.91 0.21
CA PRO A 263 -16.29 9.36 0.19
C PRO A 263 -15.18 9.84 1.15
N TYR A 264 -14.21 10.59 0.64
CA TYR A 264 -13.15 11.18 1.45
C TYR A 264 -13.69 12.01 2.62
N TYR A 265 -14.74 12.81 2.36
CA TYR A 265 -15.34 13.68 3.36
C TYR A 265 -16.41 12.97 4.21
N GLY A 266 -16.53 11.65 4.06
CA GLY A 266 -17.55 10.86 4.74
C GLY A 266 -18.94 10.99 4.13
N GLY A 267 -19.92 10.41 4.82
CA GLY A 267 -21.31 10.43 4.40
C GLY A 267 -21.81 9.10 3.86
N LYS A 268 -23.07 9.05 3.48
CA LYS A 268 -23.77 7.82 3.11
C LYS A 268 -23.56 7.46 1.63
N ARG A 269 -23.21 6.20 1.37
CA ARG A 269 -23.19 5.58 0.04
C ARG A 269 -23.92 4.24 0.10
N GLY A 270 -25.00 4.12 -0.67
CA GLY A 270 -25.90 2.96 -0.53
C GLY A 270 -26.40 2.84 0.91
N ASN A 271 -26.20 1.69 1.52
CA ASN A 271 -26.58 1.42 2.90
C ASN A 271 -25.44 1.68 3.91
N VAL A 272 -24.26 2.11 3.45
CA VAL A 272 -23.09 2.31 4.30
C VAL A 272 -22.89 3.80 4.57
N ALA A 273 -22.75 4.16 5.85
CA ALA A 273 -22.35 5.49 6.28
C ALA A 273 -20.84 5.47 6.62
N HIS A 274 -20.08 6.29 5.90
CA HIS A 274 -18.63 6.38 6.02
C HIS A 274 -18.21 7.54 6.92
N VAL A 275 -17.24 7.30 7.78
CA VAL A 275 -16.50 8.33 8.50
C VAL A 275 -15.56 9.04 7.51
N SER A 276 -15.34 10.35 7.63
CA SER A 276 -14.37 11.02 6.77
C SER A 276 -12.95 10.46 6.95
N ALA A 277 -12.13 10.55 5.91
CA ALA A 277 -10.75 10.09 5.94
C ALA A 277 -9.93 10.78 7.05
N GLN A 278 -10.11 12.10 7.23
CA GLN A 278 -9.46 12.86 8.29
C GLN A 278 -9.87 12.38 9.69
N LYS A 279 -11.17 12.13 9.90
CA LYS A 279 -11.68 11.64 11.19
C LYS A 279 -11.23 10.20 11.44
N THR A 280 -11.14 9.38 10.40
CA THR A 280 -10.56 8.02 10.48
C THR A 280 -9.10 8.09 10.92
N ALA A 281 -8.28 8.91 10.25
CA ALA A 281 -6.86 9.05 10.57
C ALA A 281 -6.63 9.58 11.98
N TYR A 282 -7.33 10.65 12.36
CA TYR A 282 -7.20 11.22 13.70
C TYR A 282 -7.70 10.26 14.79
N GLY A 283 -8.79 9.54 14.54
CA GLY A 283 -9.31 8.54 15.48
C GLY A 283 -8.27 7.49 15.84
N PHE A 284 -7.64 6.88 14.84
CA PHE A 284 -6.55 5.92 15.06
C PHE A 284 -5.31 6.57 15.69
N ALA A 285 -4.88 7.74 15.20
CA ALA A 285 -3.75 8.43 15.79
C ALA A 285 -3.96 8.70 17.28
N LYS A 286 -5.15 9.17 17.66
CA LYS A 286 -5.51 9.40 19.07
C LYS A 286 -5.52 8.11 19.90
N ALA A 287 -6.07 7.03 19.34
CA ALA A 287 -6.08 5.73 20.02
C ALA A 287 -4.65 5.18 20.24
N PHE A 288 -3.74 5.46 19.29
CA PHE A 288 -2.34 5.04 19.36
C PHE A 288 -1.44 5.96 20.18
N GLY A 289 -2.00 7.02 20.78
CA GLY A 289 -1.32 7.86 21.76
C GLY A 289 -0.99 9.28 21.30
N TYR A 290 -1.46 9.72 20.13
CA TYR A 290 -1.33 11.12 19.74
C TYR A 290 -2.06 12.03 20.71
N ALA A 291 -1.35 12.98 21.31
CA ALA A 291 -1.91 13.88 22.32
C ALA A 291 -2.43 15.21 21.77
N GLY A 292 -2.02 15.55 20.53
CA GLY A 292 -2.39 16.82 19.90
C GLY A 292 -3.83 16.87 19.37
N PRO A 293 -4.29 18.03 18.89
CA PRO A 293 -5.56 18.19 18.21
C PRO A 293 -5.55 17.56 16.81
N ALA A 294 -6.75 17.35 16.24
CA ALA A 294 -6.87 16.98 14.83
C ALA A 294 -6.24 18.07 13.94
N ILE A 295 -5.43 17.66 12.99
CA ILE A 295 -4.87 18.58 11.99
C ILE A 295 -6.00 18.95 11.01
N PRO A 296 -6.37 20.24 10.90
CA PRO A 296 -7.43 20.68 9.99
C PRO A 296 -7.12 20.34 8.53
N ASP A 297 -8.14 20.04 7.72
CA ASP A 297 -7.97 19.65 6.31
C ASP A 297 -7.18 20.68 5.47
N ARG A 298 -7.26 21.97 5.80
CA ARG A 298 -6.52 23.07 5.16
C ARG A 298 -5.05 23.17 5.59
N GLU A 299 -4.66 22.51 6.69
CA GLU A 299 -3.35 22.60 7.32
C GLU A 299 -2.45 21.39 6.96
N GLY A 300 -2.90 20.54 6.05
CA GLY A 300 -2.07 19.46 5.50
C GLY A 300 -0.80 20.02 4.84
N LYS A 301 0.36 19.47 5.18
CA LYS A 301 1.63 19.85 4.59
C LYS A 301 1.70 19.40 3.15
N VAL A 302 1.92 20.31 2.22
CA VAL A 302 2.12 19.97 0.80
C VAL A 302 3.46 19.27 0.65
N VAL A 303 3.44 17.98 0.24
CA VAL A 303 4.67 17.19 -0.02
C VAL A 303 4.99 17.13 -1.50
N MET A 304 3.99 17.28 -2.35
CA MET A 304 4.10 17.55 -3.79
C MET A 304 2.74 18.09 -4.30
N PRO A 305 2.67 18.67 -5.52
CA PRO A 305 1.42 19.18 -6.06
C PRO A 305 0.28 18.16 -6.00
N GLY A 306 -0.79 18.49 -5.25
CA GLY A 306 -1.95 17.62 -5.07
C GLY A 306 -1.82 16.56 -3.99
N ILE A 307 -0.70 16.44 -3.29
CA ILE A 307 -0.54 15.53 -2.16
C ILE A 307 -0.30 16.31 -0.88
N PHE A 308 -1.15 16.08 0.11
CA PHE A 308 -1.09 16.71 1.42
C PHE A 308 -0.89 15.67 2.51
N GLU A 309 0.10 15.88 3.36
CA GLU A 309 0.48 15.03 4.48
C GLU A 309 -0.14 15.55 5.78
N TYR A 310 -0.72 14.66 6.53
CA TYR A 310 -1.18 14.87 7.91
C TYR A 310 -0.39 13.91 8.79
N ASP A 311 0.62 14.45 9.44
CA ASP A 311 1.60 13.68 10.19
C ASP A 311 1.22 13.57 11.67
N TYR A 312 0.93 12.35 12.08
CA TYR A 312 0.71 11.95 13.46
C TYR A 312 1.82 10.96 13.89
N SER A 313 3.08 11.26 13.52
CA SER A 313 4.23 10.34 13.67
C SER A 313 4.47 9.93 15.12
N ASP A 314 4.15 10.77 16.12
CA ASP A 314 4.20 10.41 17.54
C ASP A 314 3.33 9.18 17.87
N ALA A 315 2.31 8.93 17.04
CA ALA A 315 1.44 7.76 17.11
C ALA A 315 1.74 6.74 16.00
N ASN A 316 2.84 6.87 15.25
CA ASN A 316 3.16 6.04 14.10
C ASN A 316 2.08 6.03 13.00
N TYR A 317 1.35 7.16 12.81
CA TYR A 317 0.27 7.25 11.85
C TYR A 317 0.45 8.45 10.92
N THR A 318 0.44 8.23 9.61
CA THR A 318 0.50 9.29 8.60
C THR A 318 -0.64 9.13 7.60
N HIS A 319 -1.37 10.20 7.32
CA HIS A 319 -2.40 10.24 6.29
C HIS A 319 -1.99 11.12 5.13
N TYR A 320 -2.17 10.64 3.90
CA TYR A 320 -1.99 11.39 2.67
C TYR A 320 -3.31 11.62 1.96
N LYS A 321 -3.71 12.89 1.81
CA LYS A 321 -4.81 13.32 0.97
C LYS A 321 -4.33 13.47 -0.46
N LEU A 322 -5.00 12.79 -1.40
CA LEU A 322 -4.72 12.81 -2.83
C LEU A 322 -5.79 13.68 -3.53
N ALA A 323 -5.43 14.92 -3.86
CA ALA A 323 -6.39 15.88 -4.40
C ALA A 323 -6.88 15.49 -5.81
N GLY A 324 -8.20 15.42 -5.99
CA GLY A 324 -8.85 15.08 -7.26
C GLY A 324 -8.64 13.63 -7.71
N GLU A 325 -8.09 12.76 -6.85
CA GLU A 325 -8.00 11.32 -7.14
C GLU A 325 -9.35 10.66 -6.82
N GLU A 326 -9.76 9.74 -7.67
CA GLU A 326 -10.98 8.95 -7.50
C GLU A 326 -10.73 7.73 -6.59
N HIS A 327 -11.50 6.65 -6.77
CA HIS A 327 -11.35 5.41 -5.99
C HIS A 327 -10.12 4.61 -6.44
N GLY A 328 -8.94 5.14 -6.23
CA GLY A 328 -7.66 4.58 -6.65
C GLY A 328 -6.46 5.43 -6.24
N ILE A 329 -5.33 5.18 -6.89
CA ILE A 329 -4.07 5.90 -6.67
C ILE A 329 -3.41 6.30 -8.01
N GLY A 330 -4.15 6.20 -9.12
CA GLY A 330 -3.61 6.23 -10.48
C GLY A 330 -2.72 7.43 -10.78
N ARG A 331 -3.22 8.63 -10.53
CA ARG A 331 -2.52 9.90 -10.75
C ARG A 331 -1.25 10.03 -9.89
N TYR A 332 -1.27 9.49 -8.68
CA TYR A 332 -0.20 9.61 -7.69
C TYR A 332 0.55 8.30 -7.47
N ARG A 333 0.40 7.33 -8.37
CA ARG A 333 0.96 5.98 -8.25
C ARG A 333 2.43 5.98 -7.90
N GLU A 334 3.24 6.80 -8.55
CA GLU A 334 4.68 6.83 -8.30
C GLU A 334 5.04 7.24 -6.86
N PHE A 335 4.32 8.22 -6.30
CA PHE A 335 4.51 8.63 -4.91
C PHE A 335 4.07 7.51 -3.94
N VAL A 336 2.92 6.91 -4.20
CA VAL A 336 2.39 5.81 -3.38
C VAL A 336 3.33 4.59 -3.44
N ASP A 337 3.75 4.18 -4.64
CA ASP A 337 4.65 3.04 -4.83
C ASP A 337 6.02 3.27 -4.14
N ARG A 338 6.55 4.49 -4.19
CA ARG A 338 7.77 4.86 -3.48
C ARG A 338 7.58 4.81 -1.96
N THR A 339 6.45 5.28 -1.46
CA THR A 339 6.15 5.24 -0.04
C THR A 339 5.95 3.80 0.45
N ILE A 340 5.25 2.96 -0.34
CA ILE A 340 5.13 1.52 -0.05
C ILE A 340 6.51 0.88 0.03
N ARG A 341 7.38 1.13 -0.96
CA ARG A 341 8.74 0.58 -0.97
C ARG A 341 9.54 0.98 0.28
N ARG A 342 9.52 2.28 0.63
CA ARG A 342 10.17 2.77 1.85
C ARG A 342 9.65 2.10 3.11
N MET A 343 8.34 1.90 3.19
CA MET A 343 7.71 1.21 4.33
C MET A 343 8.17 -0.24 4.43
N VAL A 344 8.21 -0.97 3.29
CA VAL A 344 8.55 -2.40 3.27
C VAL A 344 10.03 -2.63 3.60
N PHE A 345 10.94 -1.78 3.11
CA PHE A 345 12.38 -1.98 3.23
C PHE A 345 13.06 -1.11 4.28
N ASP A 346 12.30 -0.29 5.06
CA ASP A 346 12.82 0.64 6.07
C ASP A 346 13.86 1.63 5.50
N GLU A 347 13.59 2.16 4.28
CA GLU A 347 14.44 3.11 3.54
C GLU A 347 14.13 4.58 3.92
#